data_90eb7aa91bec8378ae22b4962ffc82e7
#
_entry.id   90eb7aa91bec8378ae22b4962ffc82e7
#
_cell.length_a   1.000
_cell.length_b   1.000
_cell.length_c   1.000
_cell.angle_alpha   90.00
_cell.angle_beta   90.00
_cell.angle_gamma   90.00
#
_symmetry.space_group_name_H-M   'P 1'
#
loop_
_entity.id
_entity.type
_entity.pdbx_description
1 polymer ?
#
loop_
_entity_poly.entity_id
_entity_poly.type
_entity_poly.pdbx_seq_one_letter_code
_entity_poly.pdbx_strand_id
1 'polypeptide(L)'
;MSADPLSSRSLFSKAGSGRWLALALALVLLQALPNLSYPIGRDQATYCVIGRGLLHGKKLYRDLWDNKPPGIFYIYAALVKIFGPVMWSIGLLDILWLLGVSVCIFRFAEPTLGKAAAFLAVLVNAAVHIRAGTWDAGQPETFLMLFIFGSYFLLSNRGRGMKYKEAGAGVLFAASFWIKYNAVAFLPFLLLVPYWQLEKSDGRAPGFRLATEWPAWLLQVSRFAAGFLLGSAALLSGLWFSGAWSGFVEEQFQVLPRYAAAAGAGIPHYWAWAASRIQFWLGFWTVCAAVAALILAWRRNQLARLAPAWVGAAAGFAALAVQIRYQPYYFETCYPFFAIFWAYLGIQIYQGARSLARYFLERNWRVARVLTWVVFANLIALCLPGPVMRMVTNYKAFNQWRQNPAQFYSDYSWPGAAEHLRDTLRVVQYLDGHPAPAAGVYVWGNEPLIYYLSGHRPPARFVWNLALIAPWRLPGWRRQLVRRLSESRPRFIIVARDDEVHDLSGTYQDSAKALQSFPALANYVRDFYQPCKDEVTFEIYCRAPDHVTENSPAPAS
;
A
#
# COMPACT_ATOMS: atom_id res chain seq x y z
N MET A 1 -7.17 -11.41 47.79
CA MET A 1 -8.06 -11.92 46.75
C MET A 1 -8.60 -10.73 45.98
N SER A 2 -7.95 -10.31 44.93
CA SER A 2 -8.42 -9.23 44.04
C SER A 2 -9.22 -9.85 42.91
N ALA A 3 -10.52 -9.65 42.91
CA ALA A 3 -11.40 -10.07 41.83
C ALA A 3 -10.92 -9.42 40.53
N ASP A 4 -10.63 -10.23 39.51
CA ASP A 4 -10.29 -9.79 38.15
C ASP A 4 -11.47 -8.98 37.59
N PRO A 5 -11.37 -7.66 37.38
CA PRO A 5 -12.48 -6.83 36.89
C PRO A 5 -12.90 -7.16 35.45
N LEU A 6 -12.18 -8.07 34.76
CA LEU A 6 -12.54 -8.58 33.44
C LEU A 6 -13.37 -9.87 33.46
N SER A 7 -13.57 -10.48 34.65
CA SER A 7 -14.39 -11.69 34.82
C SER A 7 -15.90 -11.44 34.83
N SER A 8 -16.36 -10.19 34.73
CA SER A 8 -17.79 -9.88 34.57
C SER A 8 -18.27 -10.27 33.16
N ARG A 9 -18.43 -11.57 32.94
CA ARG A 9 -19.06 -12.18 31.75
C ARG A 9 -20.51 -11.71 31.47
N SER A 10 -21.06 -10.81 32.30
CA SER A 10 -22.49 -10.43 32.25
C SER A 10 -22.80 -9.16 31.46
N LEU A 11 -21.84 -8.39 30.96
CA LEU A 11 -22.15 -7.12 30.25
C LEU A 11 -22.04 -7.18 28.73
N PHE A 12 -21.62 -8.33 28.12
CA PHE A 12 -21.38 -8.37 26.69
C PHE A 12 -21.84 -9.68 26.06
N SER A 13 -23.14 -9.83 25.86
CA SER A 13 -23.70 -10.90 25.03
C SER A 13 -23.18 -10.82 23.58
N LYS A 14 -23.19 -11.96 22.83
CA LYS A 14 -22.80 -12.00 21.39
C LYS A 14 -23.58 -10.98 20.56
N ALA A 15 -24.82 -10.67 20.92
CA ALA A 15 -25.63 -9.63 20.29
C ALA A 15 -25.04 -8.21 20.36
N GLY A 16 -24.16 -7.94 21.33
CA GLY A 16 -23.48 -6.65 21.43
C GLY A 16 -22.28 -6.48 20.48
N SER A 17 -21.58 -7.56 20.05
CA SER A 17 -20.38 -7.47 19.18
C SER A 17 -20.70 -6.92 17.80
N GLY A 18 -21.80 -7.37 17.21
CA GLY A 18 -22.23 -6.87 15.89
C GLY A 18 -22.51 -5.37 15.87
N ARG A 19 -23.11 -4.83 16.94
CA ARG A 19 -23.38 -3.37 17.05
C ARG A 19 -22.10 -2.55 17.16
N TRP A 20 -21.11 -3.01 17.95
CA TRP A 20 -19.82 -2.35 18.07
C TRP A 20 -19.04 -2.37 16.74
N LEU A 21 -19.05 -3.50 16.04
CA LEU A 21 -18.43 -3.60 14.73
C LEU A 21 -19.14 -2.69 13.71
N ALA A 22 -20.47 -2.72 13.65
CA ALA A 22 -21.22 -1.87 12.74
C ALA A 22 -20.95 -0.36 12.97
N LEU A 23 -20.91 0.06 14.25
CA LEU A 23 -20.55 1.44 14.60
C LEU A 23 -19.11 1.77 14.19
N ALA A 24 -18.16 0.85 14.43
CA ALA A 24 -16.76 1.03 14.00
C ALA A 24 -16.67 1.22 12.49
N LEU A 25 -17.31 0.35 11.70
CA LEU A 25 -17.32 0.43 10.24
C LEU A 25 -17.99 1.72 9.72
N ALA A 26 -19.08 2.16 10.35
CA ALA A 26 -19.71 3.43 10.00
C ALA A 26 -18.77 4.62 10.23
N LEU A 27 -18.04 4.63 11.36
CA LEU A 27 -17.07 5.67 11.66
C LEU A 27 -15.83 5.60 10.76
N VAL A 28 -15.35 4.40 10.40
CA VAL A 28 -14.28 4.22 9.41
C VAL A 28 -14.72 4.73 8.05
N LEU A 29 -15.92 4.37 7.59
CA LEU A 29 -16.47 4.87 6.33
C LEU A 29 -16.54 6.40 6.34
N LEU A 30 -17.03 6.98 7.43
CA LEU A 30 -17.09 8.44 7.59
C LEU A 30 -15.68 9.06 7.53
N GLN A 31 -14.68 8.48 8.18
CA GLN A 31 -13.29 8.96 8.10
C GLN A 31 -12.70 8.85 6.69
N ALA A 32 -12.98 7.76 5.98
CA ALA A 32 -12.37 7.42 4.70
C ALA A 32 -13.10 7.99 3.47
N LEU A 33 -14.35 8.46 3.62
CA LEU A 33 -15.14 8.99 2.51
C LEU A 33 -14.40 10.06 1.68
N PRO A 34 -13.62 10.97 2.28
CA PRO A 34 -12.80 11.93 1.53
C PRO A 34 -11.77 11.31 0.59
N ASN A 35 -11.37 10.03 0.77
CA ASN A 35 -10.42 9.36 -0.13
C ASN A 35 -10.95 9.27 -1.57
N LEU A 36 -12.27 9.39 -1.77
CA LEU A 36 -12.85 9.48 -3.12
C LEU A 36 -12.36 10.69 -3.91
N SER A 37 -11.92 11.75 -3.25
CA SER A 37 -11.37 12.94 -3.91
C SER A 37 -9.88 12.85 -4.22
N TYR A 38 -9.17 11.82 -3.72
CA TYR A 38 -7.74 11.70 -3.95
C TYR A 38 -7.43 11.46 -5.44
N PRO A 39 -6.48 12.20 -6.01
CA PRO A 39 -6.01 11.92 -7.34
C PRO A 39 -5.26 10.59 -7.40
N ILE A 40 -5.18 10.02 -8.60
CA ILE A 40 -4.36 8.85 -8.87
C ILE A 40 -2.89 9.25 -8.80
N GLY A 41 -2.12 8.61 -7.90
CA GLY A 41 -0.67 8.81 -7.80
C GLY A 41 0.10 8.06 -8.89
N ARG A 42 1.42 8.28 -8.94
CA ARG A 42 2.32 7.71 -9.98
C ARG A 42 2.30 6.18 -10.01
N ASP A 43 2.44 5.53 -8.85
CA ASP A 43 2.42 4.07 -8.74
C ASP A 43 1.07 3.50 -9.20
N GLN A 44 -0.03 4.05 -8.68
CA GLN A 44 -1.38 3.62 -9.03
C GLN A 44 -1.68 3.83 -10.52
N ALA A 45 -1.21 4.94 -11.10
CA ALA A 45 -1.33 5.19 -12.54
C ALA A 45 -0.57 4.15 -13.37
N THR A 46 0.64 3.76 -12.94
CA THR A 46 1.39 2.65 -13.55
C THR A 46 0.59 1.36 -13.53
N TYR A 47 0.01 1.02 -12.37
CA TYR A 47 -0.80 -0.20 -12.24
C TYR A 47 -2.07 -0.14 -13.11
N CYS A 48 -2.70 1.03 -13.21
CA CYS A 48 -3.85 1.24 -14.10
C CYS A 48 -3.49 1.07 -15.58
N VAL A 49 -2.37 1.64 -16.03
CA VAL A 49 -1.88 1.51 -17.42
C VAL A 49 -1.60 0.05 -17.76
N ILE A 50 -0.88 -0.64 -16.86
CA ILE A 50 -0.57 -2.07 -17.04
C ILE A 50 -1.86 -2.90 -16.99
N GLY A 51 -2.73 -2.68 -16.00
CA GLY A 51 -4.01 -3.36 -15.87
C GLY A 51 -4.89 -3.20 -17.12
N ARG A 52 -5.00 -1.97 -17.65
CA ARG A 52 -5.69 -1.72 -18.92
C ARG A 52 -5.03 -2.45 -20.09
N GLY A 53 -3.70 -2.48 -20.14
CA GLY A 53 -2.97 -3.22 -21.14
C GLY A 53 -3.26 -4.71 -21.12
N LEU A 54 -3.31 -5.34 -19.94
CA LEU A 54 -3.69 -6.75 -19.78
C LEU A 54 -5.09 -7.04 -20.35
N LEU A 55 -6.06 -6.16 -20.11
CA LEU A 55 -7.41 -6.28 -20.67
C LEU A 55 -7.43 -6.22 -22.21
N HIS A 56 -6.40 -5.62 -22.82
CA HIS A 56 -6.24 -5.54 -24.27
C HIS A 56 -5.21 -6.56 -24.82
N GLY A 57 -4.96 -7.64 -24.09
CA GLY A 57 -4.10 -8.74 -24.53
C GLY A 57 -2.59 -8.46 -24.49
N LYS A 58 -2.15 -7.34 -23.87
CA LYS A 58 -0.72 -7.09 -23.62
C LYS A 58 -0.19 -8.05 -22.57
N LYS A 59 1.07 -8.45 -22.71
CA LYS A 59 1.72 -9.44 -21.87
C LYS A 59 2.54 -8.73 -20.79
N LEU A 60 2.28 -9.08 -19.53
CA LEU A 60 2.97 -8.50 -18.39
C LEU A 60 4.49 -8.70 -18.52
N TYR A 61 5.26 -7.72 -18.08
CA TYR A 61 6.74 -7.62 -18.16
C TYR A 61 7.31 -7.60 -19.58
N ARG A 62 6.69 -8.29 -20.55
CA ARG A 62 7.16 -8.33 -21.94
C ARG A 62 6.73 -7.10 -22.75
N ASP A 63 5.45 -6.78 -22.70
CA ASP A 63 4.85 -5.68 -23.47
C ASP A 63 4.61 -4.42 -22.62
N LEU A 64 4.44 -4.60 -21.31
CA LEU A 64 4.33 -3.57 -20.28
C LEU A 64 5.09 -4.03 -19.04
N TRP A 65 6.02 -3.22 -18.60
CA TRP A 65 6.97 -3.59 -17.56
C TRP A 65 6.84 -2.71 -16.30
N ASP A 66 6.93 -3.35 -15.15
CA ASP A 66 7.15 -2.78 -13.83
C ASP A 66 7.81 -3.83 -12.92
N ASN A 67 8.45 -3.41 -11.83
CA ASN A 67 9.20 -4.28 -10.93
C ASN A 67 8.36 -4.91 -9.80
N LYS A 68 7.04 -4.75 -9.82
CA LYS A 68 6.16 -5.35 -8.81
C LYS A 68 5.77 -6.79 -9.20
N PRO A 69 5.44 -7.64 -8.21
CA PRO A 69 4.84 -8.95 -8.47
C PRO A 69 3.52 -8.85 -9.22
N PRO A 70 3.08 -9.91 -9.93
CA PRO A 70 1.96 -9.83 -10.87
C PRO A 70 0.60 -9.56 -10.24
N GLY A 71 0.37 -9.88 -8.97
CA GLY A 71 -0.93 -9.80 -8.32
C GLY A 71 -1.55 -8.41 -8.32
N ILE A 72 -0.74 -7.36 -8.11
CA ILE A 72 -1.23 -5.98 -8.07
C ILE A 72 -1.85 -5.57 -9.42
N PHE A 73 -1.25 -5.97 -10.53
CA PHE A 73 -1.74 -5.60 -11.87
C PHE A 73 -3.07 -6.26 -12.21
N TYR A 74 -3.35 -7.46 -11.69
CA TYR A 74 -4.66 -8.10 -11.86
C TYR A 74 -5.75 -7.43 -11.02
N ILE A 75 -5.42 -6.93 -9.81
CA ILE A 75 -6.35 -6.12 -9.01
C ILE A 75 -6.73 -4.85 -9.80
N TYR A 76 -5.73 -4.15 -10.34
CA TYR A 76 -5.96 -2.95 -11.11
C TYR A 76 -6.60 -3.22 -12.49
N ALA A 77 -6.35 -4.36 -13.11
CA ALA A 77 -7.09 -4.78 -14.29
C ALA A 77 -8.58 -4.95 -14.00
N ALA A 78 -8.94 -5.59 -12.88
CA ALA A 78 -10.32 -5.69 -12.45
C ALA A 78 -10.94 -4.31 -12.17
N LEU A 79 -10.23 -3.43 -11.46
CA LEU A 79 -10.67 -2.05 -11.19
C LEU A 79 -10.98 -1.29 -12.48
N VAL A 80 -10.02 -1.28 -13.42
CA VAL A 80 -10.16 -0.56 -14.70
C VAL A 80 -11.28 -1.17 -15.55
N LYS A 81 -11.47 -2.49 -15.51
CA LYS A 81 -12.57 -3.17 -16.22
C LYS A 81 -13.94 -2.74 -15.71
N ILE A 82 -14.06 -2.54 -14.39
CA ILE A 82 -15.34 -2.22 -13.73
C ILE A 82 -15.68 -0.72 -13.89
N PHE A 83 -14.72 0.16 -13.63
CA PHE A 83 -14.97 1.60 -13.49
C PHE A 83 -14.43 2.44 -14.66
N GLY A 84 -13.54 1.90 -15.48
CA GLY A 84 -12.86 2.69 -16.53
C GLY A 84 -11.84 3.70 -15.95
N PRO A 85 -11.43 4.71 -16.77
CA PRO A 85 -10.38 5.67 -16.39
C PRO A 85 -10.94 6.83 -15.54
N VAL A 86 -11.41 6.53 -14.35
CA VAL A 86 -11.96 7.54 -13.41
C VAL A 86 -11.09 7.70 -12.17
N MET A 87 -10.85 8.94 -11.76
CA MET A 87 -9.95 9.27 -10.64
C MET A 87 -10.39 8.68 -9.31
N TRP A 88 -11.69 8.71 -8.99
CA TRP A 88 -12.21 8.26 -7.69
C TRP A 88 -12.21 6.74 -7.48
N SER A 89 -11.99 5.94 -8.53
CA SER A 89 -12.10 4.48 -8.46
C SER A 89 -11.12 3.84 -7.47
N ILE A 90 -9.90 4.38 -7.38
CA ILE A 90 -8.88 3.88 -6.45
C ILE A 90 -9.29 4.22 -5.01
N GLY A 91 -9.77 5.42 -4.75
CA GLY A 91 -10.29 5.81 -3.44
C GLY A 91 -11.44 4.91 -2.98
N LEU A 92 -12.35 4.52 -3.88
CA LEU A 92 -13.41 3.57 -3.56
C LEU A 92 -12.86 2.17 -3.23
N LEU A 93 -11.92 1.66 -4.03
CA LEU A 93 -11.30 0.37 -3.78
C LEU A 93 -10.58 0.38 -2.42
N ASP A 94 -9.85 1.43 -2.12
CA ASP A 94 -9.15 1.65 -0.85
C ASP A 94 -10.11 1.65 0.35
N ILE A 95 -11.22 2.37 0.26
CA ILE A 95 -12.27 2.39 1.30
C ILE A 95 -12.83 0.98 1.54
N LEU A 96 -13.18 0.25 0.49
CA LEU A 96 -13.73 -1.10 0.62
C LEU A 96 -12.73 -2.05 1.27
N TRP A 97 -11.44 -1.91 0.92
CA TRP A 97 -10.39 -2.73 1.49
C TRP A 97 -10.12 -2.38 2.95
N LEU A 98 -10.07 -1.09 3.28
CA LEU A 98 -9.94 -0.61 4.66
C LEU A 98 -11.08 -1.11 5.56
N LEU A 99 -12.32 -1.13 5.05
CA LEU A 99 -13.46 -1.72 5.77
C LEU A 99 -13.25 -3.21 6.01
N GLY A 100 -12.76 -3.95 5.00
CA GLY A 100 -12.41 -5.38 5.13
C GLY A 100 -11.34 -5.62 6.20
N VAL A 101 -10.24 -4.86 6.16
CA VAL A 101 -9.16 -4.92 7.17
C VAL A 101 -9.68 -4.53 8.56
N SER A 102 -10.59 -3.55 8.64
CA SER A 102 -11.23 -3.13 9.91
C SER A 102 -12.04 -4.27 10.55
N VAL A 103 -12.80 -5.04 9.75
CA VAL A 103 -13.47 -6.26 10.23
C VAL A 103 -12.45 -7.24 10.79
N CYS A 104 -11.33 -7.42 10.09
CA CYS A 104 -10.27 -8.33 10.51
C CYS A 104 -9.63 -7.89 11.83
N ILE A 105 -9.28 -6.61 11.98
CA ILE A 105 -8.71 -6.06 13.22
C ILE A 105 -9.67 -6.25 14.39
N PHE A 106 -10.95 -5.93 14.18
CA PHE A 106 -11.96 -6.10 15.23
C PHE A 106 -12.05 -7.56 15.68
N ARG A 107 -12.17 -8.50 14.74
CA ARG A 107 -12.27 -9.94 15.01
C ARG A 107 -11.00 -10.52 15.63
N PHE A 108 -9.83 -9.97 15.30
CA PHE A 108 -8.56 -10.39 15.87
C PHE A 108 -8.38 -9.89 17.32
N ALA A 109 -8.73 -8.64 17.60
CA ALA A 109 -8.51 -8.02 18.90
C ALA A 109 -9.61 -8.35 19.94
N GLU A 110 -10.86 -8.52 19.49
CA GLU A 110 -12.01 -8.73 20.39
C GLU A 110 -11.86 -9.92 21.35
N PRO A 111 -11.42 -11.11 20.92
CA PRO A 111 -11.30 -12.28 21.82
C PRO A 111 -10.30 -12.09 22.94
N THR A 112 -9.27 -11.27 22.73
CA THR A 112 -8.16 -11.10 23.69
C THR A 112 -8.29 -9.86 24.55
N LEU A 113 -8.79 -8.75 23.98
CA LEU A 113 -8.80 -7.44 24.60
C LEU A 113 -10.20 -6.87 24.86
N GLY A 114 -11.24 -7.54 24.32
CA GLY A 114 -12.63 -7.12 24.45
C GLY A 114 -13.05 -6.08 23.40
N LYS A 115 -14.36 -5.83 23.32
CA LYS A 115 -15.03 -5.06 22.26
C LYS A 115 -14.58 -3.60 22.20
N ALA A 116 -14.39 -2.96 23.36
CA ALA A 116 -13.99 -1.56 23.42
C ALA A 116 -12.57 -1.34 22.86
N ALA A 117 -11.62 -2.24 23.20
CA ALA A 117 -10.28 -2.19 22.67
C ALA A 117 -10.27 -2.50 21.16
N ALA A 118 -11.05 -3.49 20.71
CA ALA A 118 -11.19 -3.84 19.31
C ALA A 118 -11.77 -2.67 18.49
N PHE A 119 -12.81 -2.01 19.01
CA PHE A 119 -13.41 -0.82 18.42
C PHE A 119 -12.38 0.32 18.27
N LEU A 120 -11.66 0.62 19.35
CA LEU A 120 -10.65 1.68 19.35
C LEU A 120 -9.49 1.35 18.39
N ALA A 121 -9.04 0.08 18.33
CA ALA A 121 -7.99 -0.35 17.40
C ALA A 121 -8.39 -0.12 15.94
N VAL A 122 -9.64 -0.40 15.59
CA VAL A 122 -10.17 -0.14 14.24
C VAL A 122 -10.11 1.35 13.90
N LEU A 123 -10.56 2.22 14.81
CA LEU A 123 -10.56 3.67 14.57
C LEU A 123 -9.14 4.24 14.47
N VAL A 124 -8.22 3.77 15.32
CA VAL A 124 -6.81 4.18 15.27
C VAL A 124 -6.16 3.74 13.96
N ASN A 125 -6.38 2.48 13.54
CA ASN A 125 -5.86 1.99 12.26
C ASN A 125 -6.34 2.84 11.09
N ALA A 126 -7.65 3.13 11.02
CA ALA A 126 -8.21 3.97 9.96
C ALA A 126 -7.62 5.38 9.96
N ALA A 127 -7.49 6.01 11.14
CA ALA A 127 -6.91 7.34 11.26
C ALA A 127 -5.44 7.40 10.81
N VAL A 128 -4.65 6.34 11.08
CA VAL A 128 -3.25 6.26 10.66
C VAL A 128 -3.15 6.02 9.16
N HIS A 129 -3.95 5.11 8.59
CA HIS A 129 -4.03 4.85 7.15
C HIS A 129 -4.35 6.13 6.35
N ILE A 130 -5.40 6.84 6.73
CA ILE A 130 -5.84 8.08 6.05
C ILE A 130 -4.81 9.22 6.20
N ARG A 131 -3.90 9.14 7.18
CA ARG A 131 -2.91 10.19 7.43
C ARG A 131 -1.98 10.44 6.25
N ALA A 132 -1.57 9.40 5.55
CA ALA A 132 -0.64 9.52 4.42
C ALA A 132 -1.34 9.93 3.10
N GLY A 133 -2.67 10.00 3.08
CA GLY A 133 -3.44 10.46 1.93
C GLY A 133 -3.26 9.56 0.72
N THR A 134 -2.95 10.16 -0.44
CA THR A 134 -2.77 9.43 -1.71
C THR A 134 -1.61 8.45 -1.70
N TRP A 135 -0.63 8.61 -0.79
CA TRP A 135 0.53 7.72 -0.70
C TRP A 135 0.16 6.29 -0.28
N ASP A 136 -0.78 6.13 0.64
CA ASP A 136 -1.16 4.83 1.17
C ASP A 136 -2.34 4.22 0.39
N ALA A 137 -3.15 5.05 -0.29
CA ALA A 137 -4.35 4.59 -0.99
C ALA A 137 -4.02 3.63 -2.15
N GLY A 138 -4.55 2.41 -2.09
CA GLY A 138 -4.45 1.43 -3.18
C GLY A 138 -3.06 0.86 -3.43
N GLN A 139 -2.17 0.87 -2.45
CA GLN A 139 -0.83 0.31 -2.55
C GLN A 139 -0.82 -1.22 -2.32
N PRO A 140 0.20 -1.94 -2.76
CA PRO A 140 0.31 -3.38 -2.54
C PRO A 140 0.17 -3.79 -1.08
N GLU A 141 0.73 -3.01 -0.14
CA GLU A 141 0.68 -3.28 1.30
C GLU A 141 -0.74 -3.20 1.86
N THR A 142 -1.54 -2.28 1.36
CA THR A 142 -2.96 -2.18 1.72
C THR A 142 -3.66 -3.49 1.39
N PHE A 143 -3.44 -4.01 0.19
CA PHE A 143 -4.13 -5.21 -0.30
C PHE A 143 -3.69 -6.49 0.41
N LEU A 144 -2.41 -6.67 0.67
CA LEU A 144 -1.91 -7.92 1.24
C LEU A 144 -2.46 -8.22 2.64
N MET A 145 -2.75 -7.20 3.47
CA MET A 145 -3.17 -7.40 4.85
C MET A 145 -4.52 -8.12 4.98
N LEU A 146 -5.45 -7.89 4.07
CA LEU A 146 -6.74 -8.61 4.07
C LEU A 146 -6.54 -10.11 3.85
N PHE A 147 -5.65 -10.49 2.95
CA PHE A 147 -5.33 -11.91 2.68
C PHE A 147 -4.54 -12.54 3.82
N ILE A 148 -3.62 -11.81 4.47
CA ILE A 148 -2.92 -12.27 5.67
C ILE A 148 -3.89 -12.57 6.79
N PHE A 149 -4.80 -11.64 7.12
CA PHE A 149 -5.82 -11.90 8.14
C PHE A 149 -6.79 -13.00 7.74
N GLY A 150 -7.18 -13.06 6.46
CA GLY A 150 -8.01 -14.17 5.94
C GLY A 150 -7.36 -15.53 6.15
N SER A 151 -6.07 -15.65 5.81
CA SER A 151 -5.27 -16.86 6.09
C SER A 151 -5.24 -17.18 7.58
N TYR A 152 -4.97 -16.18 8.43
CA TYR A 152 -4.97 -16.34 9.88
C TYR A 152 -6.31 -16.89 10.42
N PHE A 153 -7.45 -16.33 9.98
CA PHE A 153 -8.75 -16.79 10.47
C PHE A 153 -9.08 -18.21 10.02
N LEU A 154 -8.71 -18.59 8.80
CA LEU A 154 -8.86 -19.97 8.35
C LEU A 154 -8.02 -20.94 9.18
N LEU A 155 -6.78 -20.59 9.50
CA LEU A 155 -5.89 -21.43 10.33
C LEU A 155 -6.33 -21.48 11.79
N SER A 156 -6.87 -20.39 12.32
CA SER A 156 -7.32 -20.28 13.72
C SER A 156 -8.68 -20.94 13.97
N ASN A 157 -9.47 -21.17 12.92
CA ASN A 157 -10.78 -21.82 13.04
C ASN A 157 -10.61 -23.33 13.25
N ARG A 158 -10.80 -23.80 14.48
CA ARG A 158 -10.69 -25.22 14.87
C ARG A 158 -11.99 -26.03 14.67
N GLY A 159 -13.06 -25.40 14.13
CA GLY A 159 -14.32 -26.06 13.83
C GLY A 159 -14.21 -27.17 12.76
N ARG A 160 -14.98 -28.26 12.91
CA ARG A 160 -14.97 -29.41 11.98
C ARG A 160 -15.61 -29.13 10.60
N GLY A 161 -16.20 -27.93 10.38
CA GLY A 161 -17.04 -27.66 9.21
C GLY A 161 -16.33 -27.37 7.89
N MET A 162 -15.04 -27.01 7.87
CA MET A 162 -14.32 -26.66 6.64
C MET A 162 -13.17 -27.61 6.38
N LYS A 163 -13.40 -28.59 5.50
CA LYS A 163 -12.48 -29.72 5.22
C LYS A 163 -11.12 -29.28 4.63
N TYR A 164 -11.06 -28.15 3.92
CA TYR A 164 -9.87 -27.68 3.20
C TYR A 164 -9.40 -26.28 3.64
N LYS A 165 -9.68 -25.88 4.88
CA LYS A 165 -9.39 -24.52 5.38
C LYS A 165 -7.90 -24.17 5.39
N GLU A 166 -7.03 -25.14 5.70
CA GLU A 166 -5.58 -24.93 5.72
C GLU A 166 -5.05 -24.69 4.29
N ALA A 167 -5.54 -25.46 3.32
CA ALA A 167 -5.20 -25.24 1.91
C ALA A 167 -5.78 -23.89 1.42
N GLY A 168 -7.02 -23.57 1.79
CA GLY A 168 -7.61 -22.24 1.53
C GLY A 168 -6.78 -21.09 2.10
N ALA A 169 -6.26 -21.25 3.33
CA ALA A 169 -5.34 -20.28 3.93
C ALA A 169 -4.04 -20.14 3.10
N GLY A 170 -3.51 -21.26 2.62
CA GLY A 170 -2.34 -21.25 1.72
C GLY A 170 -2.60 -20.53 0.40
N VAL A 171 -3.78 -20.70 -0.20
CA VAL A 171 -4.19 -19.97 -1.41
C VAL A 171 -4.30 -18.46 -1.14
N LEU A 172 -4.92 -18.06 -0.02
CA LEU A 172 -4.96 -16.64 0.37
C LEU A 172 -3.56 -16.07 0.62
N PHE A 173 -2.69 -16.85 1.25
CA PHE A 173 -1.30 -16.43 1.43
C PHE A 173 -0.56 -16.32 0.09
N ALA A 174 -0.81 -17.21 -0.87
CA ALA A 174 -0.27 -17.08 -2.23
C ALA A 174 -0.74 -15.78 -2.89
N ALA A 175 -2.01 -15.40 -2.75
CA ALA A 175 -2.51 -14.12 -3.25
C ALA A 175 -1.73 -12.94 -2.62
N SER A 176 -1.55 -12.95 -1.29
CA SER A 176 -0.75 -11.94 -0.59
C SER A 176 0.70 -11.89 -1.10
N PHE A 177 1.36 -13.04 -1.20
CA PHE A 177 2.75 -13.16 -1.66
C PHE A 177 2.93 -12.64 -3.09
N TRP A 178 2.00 -12.97 -3.99
CA TRP A 178 2.07 -12.54 -5.39
C TRP A 178 1.60 -11.08 -5.60
N ILE A 179 1.04 -10.42 -4.58
CA ILE A 179 0.88 -8.96 -4.55
C ILE A 179 2.20 -8.31 -4.14
N LYS A 180 2.87 -8.86 -3.10
CA LYS A 180 4.17 -8.39 -2.66
C LYS A 180 4.93 -9.48 -1.89
N TYR A 181 6.17 -9.76 -2.28
CA TYR A 181 6.97 -10.87 -1.73
C TYR A 181 7.31 -10.74 -0.25
N ASN A 182 7.36 -9.51 0.28
CA ASN A 182 7.59 -9.29 1.71
C ASN A 182 6.49 -9.88 2.62
N ALA A 183 5.35 -10.30 2.07
CA ALA A 183 4.34 -11.08 2.77
C ALA A 183 4.91 -12.34 3.44
N VAL A 184 6.03 -12.90 2.95
CA VAL A 184 6.72 -14.04 3.54
C VAL A 184 7.10 -13.80 5.02
N ALA A 185 7.35 -12.56 5.42
CA ALA A 185 7.64 -12.21 6.80
C ALA A 185 6.49 -12.53 7.78
N PHE A 186 5.26 -12.70 7.28
CA PHE A 186 4.11 -13.09 8.09
C PHE A 186 3.97 -14.61 8.33
N LEU A 187 4.85 -15.46 7.78
CA LEU A 187 4.80 -16.90 8.03
C LEU A 187 4.84 -17.26 9.53
N PRO A 188 5.72 -16.67 10.37
CA PRO A 188 5.69 -16.94 11.81
C PRO A 188 4.34 -16.57 12.45
N PHE A 189 3.76 -15.43 12.07
CA PHE A 189 2.43 -15.02 12.54
C PHE A 189 1.36 -16.04 12.16
N LEU A 190 1.34 -16.48 10.90
CA LEU A 190 0.33 -17.42 10.39
C LEU A 190 0.47 -18.82 10.97
N LEU A 191 1.69 -19.31 11.13
CA LEU A 191 1.94 -20.71 11.50
C LEU A 191 2.03 -20.93 13.02
N LEU A 192 2.35 -19.89 13.81
CA LEU A 192 2.50 -20.00 15.25
C LEU A 192 1.31 -19.45 16.04
N VAL A 193 0.80 -18.27 15.66
CA VAL A 193 -0.24 -17.59 16.44
C VAL A 193 -1.55 -18.39 16.54
N PRO A 194 -2.02 -19.17 15.55
CA PRO A 194 -3.17 -20.05 15.69
C PRO A 194 -3.04 -21.12 16.80
N TYR A 195 -1.80 -21.43 17.21
CA TYR A 195 -1.49 -22.37 18.31
C TYR A 195 -1.25 -21.68 19.65
N TRP A 196 -1.40 -20.36 19.70
CA TRP A 196 -1.32 -19.62 20.95
C TRP A 196 -2.60 -19.81 21.77
N GLN A 197 -2.44 -20.09 23.06
CA GLN A 197 -3.54 -20.20 24.03
C GLN A 197 -3.40 -19.20 25.15
N LEU A 198 -4.50 -18.51 25.45
CA LEU A 198 -4.59 -17.58 26.57
C LEU A 198 -4.62 -18.28 27.94
N GLU A 199 -5.33 -19.41 27.97
CA GLU A 199 -5.51 -20.18 29.19
C GLU A 199 -5.74 -21.65 28.81
N LYS A 200 -5.13 -22.58 29.52
CA LYS A 200 -5.42 -24.00 29.35
C LYS A 200 -6.61 -24.37 30.24
N SER A 201 -7.46 -25.26 29.72
CA SER A 201 -8.59 -25.82 30.46
C SER A 201 -8.17 -26.57 31.76
N ASP A 202 -6.88 -26.85 31.91
CA ASP A 202 -6.25 -27.53 33.04
C ASP A 202 -5.47 -26.57 33.97
N GLY A 203 -5.70 -25.25 33.88
CA GLY A 203 -5.06 -24.23 34.72
C GLY A 203 -3.59 -23.94 34.41
N ARG A 204 -3.03 -24.48 33.31
CA ARG A 204 -1.65 -24.22 32.92
C ARG A 204 -1.46 -22.82 32.37
N ALA A 205 -0.24 -22.27 32.52
CA ALA A 205 0.13 -20.96 32.01
C ALA A 205 -0.13 -20.81 30.50
N PRO A 206 -0.45 -19.59 30.02
CA PRO A 206 -0.56 -19.28 28.60
C PRO A 206 0.70 -19.67 27.84
N GLY A 207 0.54 -20.16 26.61
CA GLY A 207 1.69 -20.58 25.81
C GLY A 207 1.33 -21.24 24.49
N PHE A 208 2.35 -21.68 23.78
CA PHE A 208 2.18 -22.42 22.52
C PHE A 208 1.88 -23.90 22.80
N ARG A 209 0.91 -24.46 22.06
CA ARG A 209 0.61 -25.90 22.10
C ARG A 209 1.54 -26.76 21.24
N LEU A 210 2.55 -26.17 20.61
CA LEU A 210 3.41 -26.87 19.65
C LEU A 210 4.06 -28.12 20.23
N ALA A 211 4.46 -28.09 21.51
CA ALA A 211 5.10 -29.22 22.16
C ALA A 211 4.18 -30.44 22.30
N THR A 212 2.87 -30.25 22.34
CA THR A 212 1.88 -31.34 22.50
C THR A 212 1.12 -31.67 21.20
N GLU A 213 1.05 -30.73 20.27
CA GLU A 213 0.27 -30.83 19.04
C GLU A 213 1.15 -30.76 17.78
N TRP A 214 2.46 -31.04 17.87
CA TRP A 214 3.39 -30.92 16.75
C TRP A 214 3.01 -31.77 15.50
N PRO A 215 2.41 -32.99 15.61
CA PRO A 215 2.00 -33.70 14.40
C PRO A 215 0.81 -33.02 13.69
N ALA A 216 -0.13 -32.48 14.47
CA ALA A 216 -1.26 -31.71 13.92
C ALA A 216 -0.77 -30.40 13.29
N TRP A 217 0.22 -29.75 13.89
CA TRP A 217 0.86 -28.57 13.34
C TRP A 217 1.58 -28.86 12.02
N LEU A 218 2.37 -29.94 11.94
CA LEU A 218 3.01 -30.35 10.69
C LEU A 218 2.01 -30.64 9.58
N LEU A 219 0.89 -31.30 9.91
CA LEU A 219 -0.19 -31.56 8.95
C LEU A 219 -0.85 -30.25 8.50
N GLN A 220 -1.04 -29.29 9.40
CA GLN A 220 -1.54 -27.95 9.05
C GLN A 220 -0.56 -27.22 8.12
N VAL A 221 0.74 -27.23 8.44
CA VAL A 221 1.80 -26.61 7.61
C VAL A 221 1.85 -27.24 6.24
N SER A 222 1.80 -28.57 6.14
CA SER A 222 1.85 -29.27 4.84
C SER A 222 0.62 -28.96 3.97
N ARG A 223 -0.59 -28.93 4.55
CA ARG A 223 -1.81 -28.53 3.83
C ARG A 223 -1.81 -27.05 3.43
N PHE A 224 -1.30 -26.17 4.29
CA PHE A 224 -1.09 -24.76 3.98
C PHE A 224 -0.11 -24.60 2.82
N ALA A 225 1.03 -25.30 2.86
CA ALA A 225 2.02 -25.29 1.79
C ALA A 225 1.44 -25.82 0.47
N ALA A 226 0.65 -26.91 0.50
CA ALA A 226 -0.05 -27.41 -0.68
C ALA A 226 -1.01 -26.36 -1.28
N GLY A 227 -1.75 -25.64 -0.45
CA GLY A 227 -2.59 -24.51 -0.89
C GLY A 227 -1.80 -23.36 -1.48
N PHE A 228 -0.68 -23.00 -0.86
CA PHE A 228 0.24 -21.97 -1.39
C PHE A 228 0.80 -22.36 -2.76
N LEU A 229 1.24 -23.61 -2.89
CA LEU A 229 1.75 -24.15 -4.17
C LEU A 229 0.67 -24.16 -5.25
N LEU A 230 -0.56 -24.58 -4.89
CA LEU A 230 -1.70 -24.59 -5.82
C LEU A 230 -2.04 -23.17 -6.31
N GLY A 231 -2.16 -22.20 -5.42
CA GLY A 231 -2.42 -20.79 -5.77
C GLY A 231 -1.30 -20.18 -6.61
N SER A 232 -0.04 -20.49 -6.27
CA SER A 232 1.13 -20.05 -7.02
C SER A 232 1.19 -20.71 -8.40
N ALA A 233 0.92 -22.02 -8.50
CA ALA A 233 0.88 -22.73 -9.77
C ALA A 233 -0.19 -22.19 -10.70
N ALA A 234 -1.37 -21.86 -10.19
CA ALA A 234 -2.44 -21.26 -10.98
C ALA A 234 -2.02 -19.92 -11.59
N LEU A 235 -1.39 -19.04 -10.79
CA LEU A 235 -0.89 -17.75 -11.30
C LEU A 235 0.24 -17.94 -12.31
N LEU A 236 1.24 -18.77 -12.00
CA LEU A 236 2.39 -19.02 -12.88
C LEU A 236 1.96 -19.67 -14.20
N SER A 237 0.99 -20.59 -14.16
CA SER A 237 0.38 -21.16 -15.38
C SER A 237 -0.30 -20.08 -16.20
N GLY A 238 -1.03 -19.15 -15.56
CA GLY A 238 -1.61 -17.99 -16.25
C GLY A 238 -0.57 -17.14 -16.97
N LEU A 239 0.59 -16.87 -16.33
CA LEU A 239 1.70 -16.15 -16.95
C LEU A 239 2.33 -16.95 -18.12
N TRP A 240 2.44 -18.27 -17.99
CA TRP A 240 2.95 -19.14 -19.04
C TRP A 240 2.02 -19.11 -20.27
N PHE A 241 0.75 -19.42 -20.08
CA PHE A 241 -0.23 -19.48 -21.18
C PHE A 241 -0.51 -18.12 -21.83
N SER A 242 -0.39 -17.02 -21.08
CA SER A 242 -0.50 -15.68 -21.66
C SER A 242 0.74 -15.28 -22.48
N GLY A 243 1.83 -16.03 -22.42
CA GLY A 243 3.12 -15.70 -23.04
C GLY A 243 3.90 -14.57 -22.33
N ALA A 244 3.60 -14.33 -21.04
CA ALA A 244 4.32 -13.39 -20.19
C ALA A 244 5.55 -14.01 -19.53
N TRP A 245 5.73 -15.33 -19.65
CA TRP A 245 6.73 -16.11 -18.88
C TRP A 245 8.17 -15.61 -19.04
N SER A 246 8.61 -15.34 -20.28
CA SER A 246 9.98 -14.87 -20.52
C SER A 246 10.26 -13.51 -19.85
N GLY A 247 9.30 -12.59 -19.89
CA GLY A 247 9.40 -11.31 -19.21
C GLY A 247 9.37 -11.47 -17.68
N PHE A 248 8.55 -12.39 -17.18
CA PHE A 248 8.52 -12.72 -15.75
C PHE A 248 9.85 -13.30 -15.27
N VAL A 249 10.45 -14.23 -16.01
CA VAL A 249 11.77 -14.79 -15.68
C VAL A 249 12.87 -13.71 -15.71
N GLU A 250 12.86 -12.84 -16.72
CA GLU A 250 13.78 -11.69 -16.79
C GLU A 250 13.63 -10.82 -15.54
N GLU A 251 12.40 -10.48 -15.17
CA GLU A 251 12.13 -9.65 -13.98
C GLU A 251 12.63 -10.31 -12.69
N GLN A 252 12.25 -11.56 -12.44
CA GLN A 252 12.55 -12.22 -11.17
C GLN A 252 14.03 -12.55 -10.98
N PHE A 253 14.73 -12.96 -12.04
CA PHE A 253 16.09 -13.50 -11.92
C PHE A 253 17.19 -12.54 -12.38
N GLN A 254 16.85 -11.50 -13.15
CA GLN A 254 17.84 -10.55 -13.63
C GLN A 254 17.63 -9.14 -13.05
N VAL A 255 16.38 -8.65 -12.99
CA VAL A 255 16.10 -7.28 -12.56
C VAL A 255 15.98 -7.18 -11.05
N LEU A 256 15.12 -8.00 -10.44
CA LEU A 256 14.83 -7.93 -9.00
C LEU A 256 16.08 -8.08 -8.11
N PRO A 257 17.03 -8.98 -8.37
CA PRO A 257 18.26 -9.04 -7.59
C PRO A 257 19.12 -7.78 -7.70
N ARG A 258 19.20 -7.16 -8.88
CA ARG A 258 19.94 -5.91 -9.09
C ARG A 258 19.24 -4.74 -8.41
N TYR A 259 17.91 -4.68 -8.51
CA TYR A 259 17.09 -3.69 -7.82
C TYR A 259 17.24 -3.79 -6.30
N ALA A 260 17.23 -5.00 -5.76
CA ALA A 260 17.44 -5.26 -4.33
C ALA A 260 18.87 -4.87 -3.88
N ALA A 261 19.87 -5.23 -4.66
CA ALA A 261 21.27 -4.89 -4.36
C ALA A 261 21.54 -3.37 -4.40
N ALA A 262 20.78 -2.63 -5.22
CA ALA A 262 20.87 -1.17 -5.29
C ALA A 262 20.06 -0.47 -4.17
N ALA A 263 19.29 -1.21 -3.37
CA ALA A 263 18.50 -0.60 -2.31
C ALA A 263 19.40 -0.02 -1.22
N GLY A 264 19.19 1.27 -0.88
CA GLY A 264 20.02 1.99 0.08
C GLY A 264 21.39 2.45 -0.44
N ALA A 265 21.83 1.97 -1.60
CA ALA A 265 23.07 2.43 -2.21
C ALA A 265 22.94 3.91 -2.64
N GLY A 266 23.93 4.72 -2.29
CA GLY A 266 23.92 6.16 -2.62
C GLY A 266 23.09 7.05 -1.70
N ILE A 267 22.46 6.50 -0.64
CA ILE A 267 21.82 7.31 0.40
C ILE A 267 22.87 7.67 1.46
N PRO A 268 23.31 8.94 1.56
CA PRO A 268 24.23 9.37 2.60
C PRO A 268 23.62 9.11 3.99
N HIS A 269 24.46 8.63 4.92
CA HIS A 269 24.03 8.35 6.29
C HIS A 269 22.74 7.49 6.38
N TYR A 270 22.70 6.40 5.61
CA TYR A 270 21.53 5.50 5.44
C TYR A 270 20.77 5.21 6.75
N TRP A 271 21.48 4.89 7.84
CA TRP A 271 20.83 4.56 9.12
C TRP A 271 20.11 5.76 9.75
N ALA A 272 20.68 6.96 9.63
CA ALA A 272 20.03 8.19 10.11
C ALA A 272 18.79 8.53 9.25
N TRP A 273 18.91 8.36 7.95
CA TRP A 273 17.79 8.50 7.02
C TRP A 273 16.68 7.48 7.32
N ALA A 274 17.00 6.19 7.48
CA ALA A 274 16.03 5.15 7.82
C ALA A 274 15.35 5.44 9.17
N ALA A 275 16.12 5.85 10.19
CA ALA A 275 15.56 6.23 11.49
C ALA A 275 14.61 7.42 11.37
N SER A 276 14.95 8.44 10.58
CA SER A 276 14.07 9.59 10.34
C SER A 276 12.76 9.19 9.66
N ARG A 277 12.80 8.27 8.68
CA ARG A 277 11.60 7.74 8.01
C ARG A 277 10.71 6.95 8.97
N ILE A 278 11.33 6.07 9.78
CA ILE A 278 10.61 5.31 10.82
C ILE A 278 9.98 6.29 11.82
N GLN A 279 10.75 7.28 12.30
CA GLN A 279 10.23 8.29 13.22
C GLN A 279 9.09 9.11 12.61
N PHE A 280 9.18 9.50 11.35
CA PHE A 280 8.17 10.31 10.69
C PHE A 280 6.86 9.52 10.46
N TRP A 281 6.94 8.30 9.93
CA TRP A 281 5.76 7.52 9.53
C TRP A 281 5.15 6.70 10.66
N LEU A 282 5.96 5.99 11.43
CA LEU A 282 5.47 5.23 12.59
C LEU A 282 5.24 6.15 13.79
N GLY A 283 6.12 7.12 13.98
CA GLY A 283 6.08 8.10 15.06
C GLY A 283 6.73 7.60 16.34
N PHE A 284 7.50 8.46 16.98
CA PHE A 284 8.13 8.18 18.29
C PHE A 284 7.11 7.72 19.32
N TRP A 285 5.96 8.39 19.40
CA TRP A 285 4.89 8.05 20.35
C TRP A 285 4.28 6.68 20.11
N THR A 286 4.28 6.17 18.88
CA THR A 286 3.78 4.82 18.58
C THR A 286 4.72 3.75 19.14
N VAL A 287 6.02 3.96 19.03
CA VAL A 287 7.01 3.08 19.67
C VAL A 287 6.89 3.14 21.19
N CYS A 288 6.79 4.35 21.75
CA CYS A 288 6.58 4.53 23.20
C CYS A 288 5.29 3.85 23.68
N ALA A 289 4.19 3.96 22.92
CA ALA A 289 2.93 3.31 23.26
C ALA A 289 3.05 1.78 23.22
N ALA A 290 3.76 1.22 22.24
CA ALA A 290 4.01 -0.22 22.18
C ALA A 290 4.84 -0.68 23.40
N VAL A 291 5.91 0.01 23.73
CA VAL A 291 6.74 -0.29 24.92
C VAL A 291 5.93 -0.14 26.22
N ALA A 292 5.15 0.93 26.36
CA ALA A 292 4.28 1.14 27.52
C ALA A 292 3.21 0.04 27.63
N ALA A 293 2.61 -0.37 26.50
CA ALA A 293 1.67 -1.48 26.45
C ALA A 293 2.33 -2.80 26.92
N LEU A 294 3.57 -3.05 26.50
CA LEU A 294 4.34 -4.22 26.92
C LEU A 294 4.61 -4.21 28.45
N ILE A 295 5.10 -3.09 28.97
CA ILE A 295 5.41 -2.94 30.41
C ILE A 295 4.14 -3.09 31.25
N LEU A 296 3.03 -2.46 30.84
CA LEU A 296 1.75 -2.57 31.52
C LEU A 296 1.18 -3.99 31.48
N ALA A 297 1.27 -4.65 30.31
CA ALA A 297 0.82 -6.02 30.17
C ALA A 297 1.66 -6.98 31.02
N TRP A 298 2.97 -6.74 31.11
CA TRP A 298 3.86 -7.50 32.00
C TRP A 298 3.46 -7.33 33.47
N ARG A 299 3.35 -6.08 33.95
CA ARG A 299 2.95 -5.77 35.33
C ARG A 299 1.57 -6.32 35.73
N ARG A 300 0.67 -6.50 34.74
CA ARG A 300 -0.70 -6.98 34.98
C ARG A 300 -0.89 -8.45 34.63
N ASN A 301 0.18 -9.20 34.35
CA ASN A 301 0.13 -10.59 33.87
C ASN A 301 -0.76 -10.79 32.64
N GLN A 302 -0.77 -9.81 31.74
CA GLN A 302 -1.58 -9.81 30.51
C GLN A 302 -0.75 -9.96 29.24
N LEU A 303 0.55 -10.26 29.33
CA LEU A 303 1.44 -10.44 28.18
C LEU A 303 0.87 -11.44 27.16
N ALA A 304 0.29 -12.53 27.66
CA ALA A 304 -0.33 -13.55 26.82
C ALA A 304 -1.44 -13.00 25.92
N ARG A 305 -2.17 -11.99 26.35
CA ARG A 305 -3.26 -11.37 25.58
C ARG A 305 -2.74 -10.51 24.42
N LEU A 306 -1.54 -9.93 24.57
CA LEU A 306 -0.91 -9.10 23.53
C LEU A 306 0.10 -9.87 22.68
N ALA A 307 0.53 -11.07 23.07
CA ALA A 307 1.53 -11.84 22.34
C ALA A 307 1.19 -12.03 20.85
N PRO A 308 -0.05 -12.35 20.44
CA PRO A 308 -0.42 -12.45 19.04
C PRO A 308 -0.19 -11.13 18.25
N ALA A 309 -0.52 -9.99 18.86
CA ALA A 309 -0.30 -8.68 18.25
C ALA A 309 1.20 -8.33 18.16
N TRP A 310 2.03 -8.75 19.14
CA TRP A 310 3.47 -8.58 19.08
C TRP A 310 4.12 -9.40 17.97
N VAL A 311 3.71 -10.65 17.79
CA VAL A 311 4.20 -11.47 16.67
C VAL A 311 3.81 -10.85 15.34
N GLY A 312 2.56 -10.36 15.23
CA GLY A 312 2.09 -9.66 14.04
C GLY A 312 2.86 -8.35 13.77
N ALA A 313 3.13 -7.55 14.81
CA ALA A 313 3.92 -6.32 14.70
C ALA A 313 5.37 -6.60 14.27
N ALA A 314 6.00 -7.64 14.84
CA ALA A 314 7.34 -8.07 14.46
C ALA A 314 7.38 -8.54 13.00
N ALA A 315 6.38 -9.32 12.56
CA ALA A 315 6.25 -9.74 11.17
C ALA A 315 6.04 -8.54 10.22
N GLY A 316 5.16 -7.61 10.57
CA GLY A 316 4.93 -6.37 9.80
C GLY A 316 6.18 -5.51 9.71
N PHE A 317 6.92 -5.36 10.81
CA PHE A 317 8.19 -4.62 10.81
C PHE A 317 9.28 -5.34 10.00
N ALA A 318 9.36 -6.67 10.04
CA ALA A 318 10.26 -7.44 9.19
C ALA A 318 9.90 -7.27 7.71
N ALA A 319 8.59 -7.30 7.37
CA ALA A 319 8.11 -7.05 6.01
C ALA A 319 8.47 -5.64 5.49
N LEU A 320 8.44 -4.64 6.38
CA LEU A 320 8.89 -3.28 6.10
C LEU A 320 10.42 -3.24 5.91
N ALA A 321 11.18 -3.76 6.88
CA ALA A 321 12.62 -3.59 6.96
C ALA A 321 13.38 -4.29 5.82
N VAL A 322 12.89 -5.46 5.37
CA VAL A 322 13.52 -6.20 4.26
C VAL A 322 13.55 -5.42 2.94
N GLN A 323 12.69 -4.42 2.80
CA GLN A 323 12.62 -3.58 1.59
C GLN A 323 13.66 -2.46 1.57
N ILE A 324 14.29 -2.11 2.69
CA ILE A 324 15.40 -1.13 2.84
C ILE A 324 15.04 0.32 2.43
N ARG A 325 13.86 0.60 1.89
CA ARG A 325 13.50 1.89 1.29
C ARG A 325 12.55 2.75 2.12
N TYR A 326 11.91 2.22 3.13
CA TYR A 326 11.02 2.92 4.09
C TYR A 326 10.03 3.90 3.45
N GLN A 327 9.40 3.51 2.33
CA GLN A 327 8.34 4.31 1.72
C GLN A 327 7.11 4.39 2.64
N PRO A 328 6.30 5.46 2.55
CA PRO A 328 5.15 5.67 3.44
C PRO A 328 4.26 4.44 3.58
N TYR A 329 3.81 3.90 2.47
CA TYR A 329 2.90 2.76 2.41
C TYR A 329 3.49 1.43 2.88
N TYR A 330 4.82 1.30 3.05
CA TYR A 330 5.41 0.09 3.63
C TYR A 330 5.01 -0.12 5.09
N PHE A 331 4.65 0.96 5.79
CA PHE A 331 4.23 0.92 7.19
C PHE A 331 2.81 0.36 7.39
N GLU A 332 2.01 0.24 6.34
CA GLU A 332 0.69 -0.39 6.32
C GLU A 332 0.71 -1.81 6.91
N THR A 333 1.82 -2.54 6.72
CA THR A 333 2.01 -3.87 7.30
C THR A 333 2.09 -3.87 8.82
N CYS A 334 2.42 -2.73 9.44
CA CYS A 334 2.57 -2.56 10.88
C CYS A 334 1.32 -1.97 11.55
N TYR A 335 0.62 -1.07 10.87
CA TYR A 335 -0.45 -0.26 11.45
C TYR A 335 -1.53 -1.04 12.18
N PRO A 336 -2.06 -2.17 11.68
CA PRO A 336 -3.08 -2.95 12.38
C PRO A 336 -2.66 -3.38 13.78
N PHE A 337 -1.42 -3.79 13.95
CA PHE A 337 -0.90 -4.30 15.21
C PHE A 337 -0.52 -3.17 16.17
N PHE A 338 0.06 -2.09 15.68
CA PHE A 338 0.34 -0.91 16.50
C PHE A 338 -0.95 -0.22 16.97
N ALA A 339 -2.00 -0.23 16.16
CA ALA A 339 -3.32 0.26 16.57
C ALA A 339 -3.89 -0.53 17.75
N ILE A 340 -3.62 -1.84 17.82
CA ILE A 340 -4.00 -2.69 18.96
C ILE A 340 -3.26 -2.27 20.24
N PHE A 341 -1.98 -1.92 20.16
CA PHE A 341 -1.22 -1.44 21.33
C PHE A 341 -1.74 -0.10 21.82
N TRP A 342 -2.03 0.83 20.94
CA TRP A 342 -2.67 2.10 21.28
C TRP A 342 -4.04 1.91 21.94
N ALA A 343 -4.85 1.01 21.39
CA ALA A 343 -6.16 0.69 21.93
C ALA A 343 -6.07 0.05 23.32
N TYR A 344 -5.16 -0.90 23.50
CA TYR A 344 -4.90 -1.50 24.81
C TYR A 344 -4.50 -0.43 25.84
N LEU A 345 -3.51 0.41 25.50
CA LEU A 345 -3.03 1.48 26.37
C LEU A 345 -4.16 2.45 26.73
N GLY A 346 -4.95 2.90 25.76
CA GLY A 346 -6.10 3.79 25.97
C GLY A 346 -7.12 3.20 26.95
N ILE A 347 -7.45 1.91 26.80
CA ILE A 347 -8.36 1.21 27.74
C ILE A 347 -7.75 1.11 29.14
N GLN A 348 -6.45 0.83 29.25
CA GLN A 348 -5.77 0.76 30.54
C GLN A 348 -5.74 2.12 31.26
N ILE A 349 -5.48 3.20 30.53
CA ILE A 349 -5.51 4.57 31.07
C ILE A 349 -6.93 4.91 31.55
N TYR A 350 -7.96 4.63 30.74
CA TYR A 350 -9.36 4.85 31.13
C TYR A 350 -9.74 4.07 32.40
N GLN A 351 -9.36 2.79 32.48
CA GLN A 351 -9.64 1.96 33.65
C GLN A 351 -8.91 2.48 34.89
N GLY A 352 -7.66 2.92 34.74
CA GLY A 352 -6.89 3.56 35.82
C GLY A 352 -7.56 4.83 36.31
N ALA A 353 -7.95 5.73 35.40
CA ALA A 353 -8.67 6.96 35.74
C ALA A 353 -9.98 6.67 36.47
N ARG A 354 -10.77 5.70 35.96
CA ARG A 354 -12.01 5.27 36.60
C ARG A 354 -11.79 4.71 38.00
N SER A 355 -10.78 3.88 38.23
CA SER A 355 -10.46 3.31 39.52
C SER A 355 -10.02 4.40 40.49
N LEU A 356 -9.18 5.33 40.06
CA LEU A 356 -8.73 6.46 40.87
C LEU A 356 -9.89 7.40 41.24
N ALA A 357 -10.78 7.68 40.29
CA ALA A 357 -11.97 8.48 40.53
C ALA A 357 -12.94 7.84 41.55
N ARG A 358 -13.08 6.50 41.54
CA ARG A 358 -13.84 5.74 42.56
C ARG A 358 -13.19 5.84 43.94
N TYR A 359 -11.89 5.63 44.03
CA TYR A 359 -11.13 5.75 45.26
C TYR A 359 -11.31 7.13 45.93
N PHE A 360 -11.29 8.20 45.15
CA PHE A 360 -11.53 9.55 45.65
C PHE A 360 -13.01 9.80 45.98
N LEU A 361 -13.95 9.12 45.32
CA LEU A 361 -15.37 9.19 45.68
C LEU A 361 -15.63 8.59 47.06
N GLU A 362 -15.08 7.41 47.34
CA GLU A 362 -15.21 6.72 48.62
C GLU A 362 -14.62 7.51 49.80
N ARG A 363 -13.65 8.37 49.52
CA ARG A 363 -13.03 9.27 50.50
C ARG A 363 -13.61 10.67 50.53
N ASN A 364 -14.70 10.94 49.83
CA ASN A 364 -15.28 12.28 49.68
C ASN A 364 -14.34 13.36 49.11
N TRP A 365 -13.27 12.98 48.43
CA TRP A 365 -12.31 13.89 47.83
C TRP A 365 -12.82 14.39 46.46
N ARG A 366 -13.85 15.26 46.49
CA ARG A 366 -14.53 15.75 45.27
C ARG A 366 -13.57 16.41 44.29
N VAL A 367 -12.66 17.26 44.77
CA VAL A 367 -11.68 17.97 43.95
C VAL A 367 -10.75 17.00 43.25
N ALA A 368 -10.17 16.02 43.95
CA ALA A 368 -9.27 15.03 43.37
C ALA A 368 -9.96 14.16 42.31
N ARG A 369 -11.26 13.84 42.49
CA ARG A 369 -12.05 13.13 41.49
C ARG A 369 -12.25 13.97 40.22
N VAL A 370 -12.59 15.26 40.37
CA VAL A 370 -12.73 16.18 39.23
C VAL A 370 -11.39 16.32 38.51
N LEU A 371 -10.30 16.53 39.25
CA LEU A 371 -8.95 16.63 38.67
C LEU A 371 -8.57 15.37 37.88
N THR A 372 -8.92 14.16 38.36
CA THR A 372 -8.66 12.90 37.63
C THR A 372 -9.32 12.93 36.25
N TRP A 373 -10.59 13.34 36.17
CA TRP A 373 -11.29 13.42 34.88
C TRP A 373 -10.80 14.56 34.00
N VAL A 374 -10.41 15.70 34.63
CA VAL A 374 -9.77 16.80 33.89
C VAL A 374 -8.45 16.37 33.27
N VAL A 375 -7.58 15.66 34.00
CA VAL A 375 -6.32 15.11 33.47
C VAL A 375 -6.60 14.12 32.33
N PHE A 376 -7.55 13.20 32.52
CA PHE A 376 -7.94 12.26 31.48
C PHE A 376 -8.48 12.96 30.22
N ALA A 377 -9.35 13.95 30.40
CA ALA A 377 -9.88 14.74 29.28
C ALA A 377 -8.77 15.52 28.54
N ASN A 378 -7.80 16.08 29.28
CA ASN A 378 -6.64 16.75 28.69
C ASN A 378 -5.74 15.77 27.90
N LEU A 379 -5.51 14.56 28.40
CA LEU A 379 -4.78 13.54 27.64
C LEU A 379 -5.48 13.20 26.33
N ILE A 380 -6.81 13.07 26.34
CA ILE A 380 -7.59 12.89 25.11
C ILE A 380 -7.47 14.12 24.21
N ALA A 381 -7.65 15.31 24.78
CA ALA A 381 -7.57 16.57 24.04
C ALA A 381 -6.20 16.79 23.39
N LEU A 382 -5.11 16.31 23.96
CA LEU A 382 -3.77 16.33 23.35
C LEU A 382 -3.62 15.36 22.17
N CYS A 383 -4.38 14.25 22.17
CA CYS A 383 -4.31 13.24 21.11
C CYS A 383 -5.23 13.52 19.92
N LEU A 384 -6.35 14.23 20.13
CA LEU A 384 -7.40 14.42 19.13
C LEU A 384 -7.16 15.53 18.09
N PRO A 385 -6.49 16.67 18.40
CA PRO A 385 -6.47 17.81 17.46
C PRO A 385 -5.89 17.46 16.10
N GLY A 386 -4.82 16.68 16.04
CA GLY A 386 -4.21 16.25 14.77
C GLY A 386 -5.18 15.46 13.88
N PRO A 387 -5.75 14.33 14.34
CA PRO A 387 -6.75 13.57 13.59
C PRO A 387 -8.00 14.39 13.22
N VAL A 388 -8.53 15.18 14.16
CA VAL A 388 -9.73 16.02 13.90
C VAL A 388 -9.44 17.10 12.87
N MET A 389 -8.32 17.82 13.00
CA MET A 389 -7.93 18.85 12.05
C MET A 389 -7.75 18.25 10.65
N ARG A 390 -7.10 17.08 10.56
CA ARG A 390 -6.96 16.38 9.29
C ARG A 390 -8.31 15.97 8.70
N MET A 391 -9.21 15.43 9.51
CA MET A 391 -10.55 15.09 9.07
C MET A 391 -11.29 16.33 8.52
N VAL A 392 -11.22 17.46 9.22
CA VAL A 392 -11.80 18.73 8.76
C VAL A 392 -11.19 19.18 7.43
N THR A 393 -9.86 19.10 7.30
CA THR A 393 -9.15 19.44 6.05
C THR A 393 -9.54 18.52 4.90
N ASN A 394 -9.59 17.21 5.13
CA ASN A 394 -9.98 16.24 4.12
C ASN A 394 -11.44 16.43 3.68
N TYR A 395 -12.35 16.75 4.61
CA TYR A 395 -13.75 17.04 4.26
C TYR A 395 -13.92 18.37 3.53
N LYS A 396 -13.11 19.39 3.82
CA LYS A 396 -13.08 20.62 3.01
C LYS A 396 -12.64 20.30 1.58
N ALA A 397 -11.58 19.56 1.39
CA ALA A 397 -11.10 19.09 0.09
C ALA A 397 -12.16 18.26 -0.64
N PHE A 398 -12.80 17.31 0.04
CA PHE A 398 -13.87 16.49 -0.51
C PHE A 398 -15.09 17.32 -0.96
N ASN A 399 -15.48 18.33 -0.20
CA ASN A 399 -16.57 19.22 -0.58
C ASN A 399 -16.21 20.08 -1.81
N GLN A 400 -14.98 20.58 -1.90
CA GLN A 400 -14.48 21.27 -3.10
C GLN A 400 -14.52 20.36 -4.33
N TRP A 401 -14.02 19.11 -4.18
CA TRP A 401 -14.10 18.11 -5.23
C TRP A 401 -15.53 17.82 -5.68
N ARG A 402 -16.48 17.65 -4.75
CA ARG A 402 -17.89 17.42 -5.10
C ARG A 402 -18.53 18.59 -5.86
N GLN A 403 -18.11 19.82 -5.57
CA GLN A 403 -18.65 21.02 -6.22
C GLN A 403 -18.07 21.18 -7.64
N ASN A 404 -16.77 21.01 -7.81
CA ASN A 404 -16.09 21.12 -9.10
C ASN A 404 -14.86 20.22 -9.15
N PRO A 405 -15.00 18.94 -9.58
CA PRO A 405 -13.87 18.01 -9.67
C PRO A 405 -12.74 18.50 -10.57
N ALA A 406 -13.05 19.13 -11.70
CA ALA A 406 -12.05 19.60 -12.65
C ALA A 406 -11.17 20.70 -12.04
N GLN A 407 -11.79 21.70 -11.40
CA GLN A 407 -11.08 22.77 -10.70
C GLN A 407 -10.27 22.21 -9.53
N PHE A 408 -10.88 21.32 -8.74
CA PHE A 408 -10.21 20.68 -7.61
C PHE A 408 -8.91 19.99 -8.02
N TYR A 409 -8.92 19.17 -9.09
CA TYR A 409 -7.73 18.47 -9.55
C TYR A 409 -6.72 19.43 -10.20
N SER A 410 -7.14 20.50 -10.86
CA SER A 410 -6.21 21.49 -11.39
C SER A 410 -5.54 22.34 -10.31
N ASP A 411 -6.16 22.50 -9.16
CA ASP A 411 -5.61 23.24 -8.01
C ASP A 411 -4.93 22.33 -6.98
N TYR A 412 -5.02 21.02 -7.18
CA TYR A 412 -4.48 20.03 -6.25
C TYR A 412 -2.96 20.11 -6.18
N SER A 413 -2.44 20.38 -5.01
CA SER A 413 -1.01 20.39 -4.71
C SER A 413 -0.74 19.56 -3.47
N TRP A 414 -0.28 18.33 -3.66
CA TRP A 414 0.17 17.49 -2.57
C TRP A 414 1.60 17.02 -2.87
N PRO A 415 2.59 17.33 -2.01
CA PRO A 415 3.98 16.98 -2.26
C PRO A 415 4.17 15.48 -2.53
N GLY A 416 4.88 15.15 -3.59
CA GLY A 416 5.39 13.83 -3.93
C GLY A 416 4.47 12.89 -4.69
N ALA A 417 3.14 12.97 -4.54
CA ALA A 417 2.23 12.01 -5.21
C ALA A 417 1.53 12.56 -6.44
N ALA A 418 1.30 13.87 -6.49
CA ALA A 418 0.57 14.54 -7.56
C ALA A 418 1.08 15.98 -7.77
N GLU A 419 2.38 16.20 -7.64
CA GLU A 419 3.02 17.52 -7.77
C GLU A 419 2.77 18.14 -9.15
N HIS A 420 2.70 17.29 -10.17
CA HIS A 420 2.55 17.72 -11.58
C HIS A 420 1.13 17.55 -12.11
N LEU A 421 0.13 17.32 -11.24
CA LEU A 421 -1.23 16.96 -11.70
C LEU A 421 -1.84 18.03 -12.60
N ARG A 422 -1.71 19.31 -12.26
CA ARG A 422 -2.21 20.42 -13.10
C ARG A 422 -1.65 20.36 -14.52
N ASP A 423 -0.34 20.22 -14.64
CA ASP A 423 0.33 20.22 -15.94
C ASP A 423 0.07 18.89 -16.67
N THR A 424 -0.01 17.78 -15.94
CA THR A 424 -0.46 16.50 -16.49
C THR A 424 -1.85 16.63 -17.15
N LEU A 425 -2.80 17.29 -16.47
CA LEU A 425 -4.15 17.51 -17.04
C LEU A 425 -4.12 18.42 -18.28
N ARG A 426 -3.26 19.46 -18.29
CA ARG A 426 -3.07 20.32 -19.48
C ARG A 426 -2.47 19.54 -20.64
N VAL A 427 -1.48 18.66 -20.38
CA VAL A 427 -0.93 17.76 -21.39
C VAL A 427 -2.01 16.83 -21.95
N VAL A 428 -2.84 16.24 -21.09
CA VAL A 428 -3.97 15.39 -21.53
C VAL A 428 -4.94 16.19 -22.41
N GLN A 429 -5.33 17.38 -21.98
CA GLN A 429 -6.20 18.27 -22.77
C GLN A 429 -5.58 18.64 -24.12
N TYR A 430 -4.26 18.90 -24.16
CA TYR A 430 -3.55 19.14 -25.41
C TYR A 430 -3.62 17.93 -26.35
N LEU A 431 -3.40 16.71 -25.82
CA LEU A 431 -3.49 15.47 -26.60
C LEU A 431 -4.89 15.21 -27.13
N ASP A 432 -5.94 15.52 -26.36
CA ASP A 432 -7.35 15.40 -26.77
C ASP A 432 -7.67 16.32 -27.96
N GLY A 433 -7.09 17.51 -27.99
CA GLY A 433 -7.20 18.46 -29.10
C GLY A 433 -6.35 18.11 -30.33
N HIS A 434 -5.40 17.18 -30.22
CA HIS A 434 -4.45 16.80 -31.25
C HIS A 434 -4.40 15.28 -31.45
N PRO A 435 -5.43 14.67 -32.08
CA PRO A 435 -5.57 13.22 -32.15
C PRO A 435 -4.31 12.53 -32.67
N ALA A 436 -3.89 11.47 -32.00
CA ALA A 436 -2.78 10.62 -32.39
C ALA A 436 -3.21 9.14 -32.38
N PRO A 437 -2.54 8.25 -33.15
CA PRO A 437 -2.76 6.80 -33.04
C PRO A 437 -2.63 6.32 -31.59
N ALA A 438 -3.23 5.18 -31.25
CA ALA A 438 -3.24 4.64 -29.89
C ALA A 438 -1.83 4.50 -29.26
N ALA A 439 -0.78 4.21 -30.05
CA ALA A 439 0.62 4.18 -29.63
C ALA A 439 1.40 5.45 -30.05
N GLY A 440 0.68 6.53 -30.35
CA GLY A 440 1.25 7.77 -30.89
C GLY A 440 1.84 8.75 -29.87
N VAL A 441 1.91 8.37 -28.61
CA VAL A 441 2.46 9.19 -27.52
C VAL A 441 3.51 8.39 -26.76
N TYR A 442 4.68 8.97 -26.53
CA TYR A 442 5.70 8.43 -25.63
C TYR A 442 6.02 9.46 -24.54
N VAL A 443 5.97 9.02 -23.27
CA VAL A 443 6.33 9.85 -22.11
C VAL A 443 7.70 9.42 -21.61
N TRP A 444 8.68 10.30 -21.72
CA TRP A 444 9.97 10.18 -21.07
C TRP A 444 9.90 10.90 -19.72
N GLY A 445 9.42 10.18 -18.72
CA GLY A 445 9.16 10.70 -17.38
C GLY A 445 8.57 9.63 -16.47
N ASN A 446 8.39 9.99 -15.21
CA ASN A 446 7.69 9.20 -14.20
C ASN A 446 6.23 9.68 -14.07
N GLU A 447 5.53 9.83 -15.22
CA GLU A 447 4.17 10.38 -15.29
C GLU A 447 3.21 9.49 -16.11
N PRO A 448 2.97 8.24 -15.65
CA PRO A 448 2.11 7.29 -16.35
C PRO A 448 0.63 7.72 -16.41
N LEU A 449 0.23 8.68 -15.57
CA LEU A 449 -1.13 9.22 -15.55
C LEU A 449 -1.54 9.84 -16.88
N ILE A 450 -0.57 10.40 -17.63
CA ILE A 450 -0.78 10.91 -19.00
C ILE A 450 -1.35 9.81 -19.90
N TYR A 451 -0.75 8.61 -19.90
CA TYR A 451 -1.27 7.48 -20.66
C TYR A 451 -2.66 7.02 -20.21
N TYR A 452 -2.87 7.02 -18.88
CA TYR A 452 -4.12 6.52 -18.33
C TYR A 452 -5.30 7.40 -18.69
N LEU A 453 -5.15 8.71 -18.53
CA LEU A 453 -6.23 9.67 -18.79
C LEU A 453 -6.44 9.94 -20.27
N SER A 454 -5.38 10.09 -21.07
CA SER A 454 -5.49 10.34 -22.52
C SER A 454 -5.90 9.13 -23.34
N GLY A 455 -5.96 7.94 -22.74
CA GLY A 455 -6.29 6.71 -23.46
C GLY A 455 -5.17 6.14 -24.33
N HIS A 456 -4.03 6.82 -24.46
CA HIS A 456 -2.90 6.34 -25.25
C HIS A 456 -2.21 5.16 -24.60
N ARG A 457 -1.48 4.37 -25.39
CA ARG A 457 -0.70 3.21 -24.93
C ARG A 457 0.78 3.49 -25.10
N PRO A 458 1.62 3.11 -24.12
CA PRO A 458 3.07 3.22 -24.31
C PRO A 458 3.51 2.45 -25.57
N PRO A 459 4.31 3.05 -26.47
CA PRO A 459 4.83 2.38 -27.67
C PRO A 459 5.93 1.36 -27.33
N ALA A 460 6.54 1.49 -26.14
CA ALA A 460 7.53 0.58 -25.59
C ALA A 460 7.03 -0.02 -24.27
N ARG A 461 7.70 -1.08 -23.78
CA ARG A 461 7.30 -1.75 -22.54
C ARG A 461 7.47 -0.90 -21.28
N PHE A 462 8.32 0.12 -21.34
CA PHE A 462 8.62 0.99 -20.21
C PHE A 462 7.53 2.06 -20.07
N VAL A 463 6.65 1.87 -19.10
CA VAL A 463 5.55 2.81 -18.78
C VAL A 463 6.08 4.09 -18.15
N TRP A 464 7.24 4.02 -17.52
CA TRP A 464 7.98 5.07 -16.86
C TRP A 464 9.49 4.89 -17.11
N ASN A 465 10.26 5.97 -17.07
CA ASN A 465 11.65 5.95 -17.51
C ASN A 465 12.67 5.58 -16.42
N LEU A 466 12.27 5.48 -15.16
CA LEU A 466 13.16 5.17 -14.04
C LEU A 466 13.96 3.88 -14.25
N ALA A 467 13.32 2.86 -14.84
CA ALA A 467 13.97 1.61 -15.24
C ALA A 467 15.15 1.80 -16.22
N LEU A 468 15.17 2.91 -16.95
CA LEU A 468 16.19 3.23 -17.97
C LEU A 468 17.27 4.18 -17.45
N ILE A 469 16.96 4.90 -16.37
CA ILE A 469 17.86 5.85 -15.70
C ILE A 469 18.67 5.13 -14.63
N ALA A 470 18.03 4.27 -13.85
CA ALA A 470 18.60 3.64 -12.67
C ALA A 470 19.84 2.76 -12.94
N PRO A 471 20.75 2.64 -11.97
CA PRO A 471 21.98 1.83 -12.11
C PRO A 471 21.69 0.33 -12.24
N TRP A 472 20.57 -0.14 -11.75
CA TRP A 472 20.14 -1.55 -11.82
C TRP A 472 19.53 -1.95 -13.18
N ARG A 473 19.42 -1.02 -14.16
CA ARG A 473 18.91 -1.34 -15.50
C ARG A 473 19.67 -2.48 -16.16
N LEU A 474 18.95 -3.28 -16.98
CA LEU A 474 19.62 -4.32 -17.78
C LEU A 474 20.36 -3.72 -18.98
N PRO A 475 21.51 -4.33 -19.35
CA PRO A 475 22.18 -4.01 -20.59
C PRO A 475 21.23 -4.20 -21.80
N GLY A 476 21.20 -3.22 -22.69
CA GLY A 476 20.37 -3.30 -23.90
C GLY A 476 18.97 -2.70 -23.77
N TRP A 477 18.43 -2.42 -22.56
CA TRP A 477 17.11 -1.79 -22.41
C TRP A 477 17.01 -0.42 -23.09
N ARG A 478 18.07 0.39 -23.01
CA ARG A 478 18.13 1.68 -23.71
C ARG A 478 18.08 1.48 -25.24
N ARG A 479 18.83 0.52 -25.79
CA ARG A 479 18.76 0.19 -27.23
C ARG A 479 17.38 -0.33 -27.64
N GLN A 480 16.77 -1.16 -26.81
CA GLN A 480 15.42 -1.65 -27.05
C GLN A 480 14.40 -0.50 -27.12
N LEU A 481 14.51 0.49 -26.23
CA LEU A 481 13.63 1.65 -26.27
C LEU A 481 13.78 2.40 -27.58
N VAL A 482 14.99 2.82 -27.96
CA VAL A 482 15.21 3.60 -29.19
C VAL A 482 14.71 2.85 -30.41
N ARG A 483 15.00 1.55 -30.52
CA ARG A 483 14.48 0.71 -31.60
C ARG A 483 12.95 0.73 -31.64
N ARG A 484 12.28 0.56 -30.49
CA ARG A 484 10.82 0.58 -30.43
C ARG A 484 10.22 1.94 -30.83
N LEU A 485 10.87 3.03 -30.43
CA LEU A 485 10.44 4.36 -30.83
C LEU A 485 10.63 4.58 -32.35
N SER A 486 11.73 4.09 -32.93
CA SER A 486 11.98 4.15 -34.37
C SER A 486 10.97 3.32 -35.18
N GLU A 487 10.53 2.17 -34.63
CA GLU A 487 9.49 1.32 -35.25
C GLU A 487 8.09 1.96 -35.14
N SER A 488 7.72 2.44 -33.94
CA SER A 488 6.36 2.96 -33.64
C SER A 488 6.15 4.39 -34.11
N ARG A 489 7.23 5.16 -34.23
CA ARG A 489 7.24 6.57 -34.69
C ARG A 489 6.13 7.40 -34.02
N PRO A 490 6.14 7.54 -32.66
CA PRO A 490 5.08 8.26 -31.97
C PRO A 490 4.93 9.69 -32.51
N ARG A 491 3.70 10.19 -32.57
CA ARG A 491 3.43 11.58 -32.96
C ARG A 491 3.97 12.57 -31.96
N PHE A 492 3.90 12.23 -30.67
CA PHE A 492 4.36 13.08 -29.57
C PHE A 492 5.36 12.35 -28.69
N ILE A 493 6.43 13.08 -28.32
CA ILE A 493 7.31 12.72 -27.21
C ILE A 493 7.16 13.80 -26.13
N ILE A 494 6.81 13.36 -24.90
CA ILE A 494 6.61 14.24 -23.76
C ILE A 494 7.75 13.98 -22.79
N VAL A 495 8.49 15.01 -22.44
CA VAL A 495 9.63 14.95 -21.52
C VAL A 495 9.25 15.65 -20.24
N ALA A 496 9.32 14.92 -19.11
CA ALA A 496 9.04 15.50 -17.79
C ALA A 496 10.26 16.24 -17.24
N ARG A 497 9.98 17.28 -16.46
CA ARG A 497 10.93 18.05 -15.65
C ARG A 497 10.57 17.89 -14.17
N ASP A 498 11.50 18.12 -13.30
CA ASP A 498 11.33 18.15 -11.83
C ASP A 498 10.66 16.88 -11.26
N ASP A 499 10.89 15.74 -11.91
CA ASP A 499 10.32 14.43 -11.56
C ASP A 499 11.34 13.45 -10.96
N GLU A 500 12.40 13.97 -10.36
CA GLU A 500 13.44 13.15 -9.75
C GLU A 500 12.94 12.28 -8.60
N VAL A 501 13.41 11.03 -8.57
CA VAL A 501 13.14 10.06 -7.50
C VAL A 501 14.46 9.44 -7.07
N HIS A 502 15.25 10.22 -6.32
CA HIS A 502 16.64 9.88 -5.97
C HIS A 502 16.77 8.52 -5.28
N ASP A 503 15.91 8.20 -4.34
CA ASP A 503 15.93 6.96 -3.55
C ASP A 503 15.65 5.70 -4.40
N LEU A 504 15.11 5.86 -5.61
CA LEU A 504 14.87 4.77 -6.56
C LEU A 504 15.85 4.80 -7.74
N SER A 505 16.15 5.99 -8.27
CA SER A 505 17.02 6.17 -9.44
C SER A 505 18.50 6.14 -9.08
N GLY A 506 18.87 6.46 -7.83
CA GLY A 506 20.26 6.67 -7.42
C GLY A 506 20.89 7.93 -8.01
N THR A 507 20.11 8.85 -8.56
CA THR A 507 20.57 10.10 -9.16
C THR A 507 19.64 11.26 -8.80
N TYR A 508 20.18 12.48 -8.78
CA TYR A 508 19.42 13.73 -8.61
C TYR A 508 19.04 14.38 -9.94
N GLN A 509 19.07 13.60 -11.04
CA GLN A 509 18.63 14.08 -12.34
C GLN A 509 17.14 13.85 -12.51
N ASP A 510 16.44 14.90 -12.94
CA ASP A 510 15.09 14.77 -13.50
C ASP A 510 15.13 14.13 -14.90
N SER A 511 13.98 13.86 -15.47
CA SER A 511 13.89 13.21 -16.78
C SER A 511 14.47 14.05 -17.90
N ALA A 512 14.36 15.37 -17.86
CA ALA A 512 14.94 16.24 -18.88
C ALA A 512 16.48 16.18 -18.88
N LYS A 513 17.11 16.23 -17.71
CA LYS A 513 18.56 16.07 -17.57
C LYS A 513 19.00 14.64 -17.92
N ALA A 514 18.20 13.64 -17.52
CA ALA A 514 18.48 12.25 -17.83
C ALA A 514 18.38 11.93 -19.33
N LEU A 515 17.55 12.67 -20.09
CA LEU A 515 17.51 12.58 -21.56
C LEU A 515 18.88 12.95 -22.17
N GLN A 516 19.50 14.03 -21.70
CA GLN A 516 20.82 14.45 -22.17
C GLN A 516 21.91 13.41 -21.86
N SER A 517 21.75 12.68 -20.76
CA SER A 517 22.64 11.57 -20.37
C SER A 517 22.37 10.27 -21.15
N PHE A 518 21.48 10.31 -22.13
CA PHE A 518 21.15 9.18 -23.01
C PHE A 518 21.26 9.60 -24.51
N PRO A 519 22.49 9.71 -25.05
CA PRO A 519 22.73 10.29 -26.38
C PRO A 519 21.91 9.69 -27.52
N ALA A 520 21.71 8.37 -27.52
CA ALA A 520 20.93 7.73 -28.59
C ALA A 520 19.45 8.17 -28.62
N LEU A 521 18.84 8.42 -27.45
CA LEU A 521 17.48 8.96 -27.37
C LEU A 521 17.45 10.46 -27.63
N ALA A 522 18.42 11.20 -27.06
CA ALA A 522 18.54 12.64 -27.29
C ALA A 522 18.72 12.98 -28.78
N ASN A 523 19.59 12.23 -29.49
CA ASN A 523 19.76 12.38 -30.94
C ASN A 523 18.46 12.01 -31.69
N TYR A 524 17.80 10.90 -31.33
CA TYR A 524 16.54 10.51 -31.95
C TYR A 524 15.46 11.61 -31.80
N VAL A 525 15.35 12.23 -30.62
CA VAL A 525 14.41 13.34 -30.40
C VAL A 525 14.82 14.55 -31.26
N ARG A 526 16.07 14.96 -31.23
CA ARG A 526 16.58 16.12 -31.98
C ARG A 526 16.42 15.94 -33.49
N ASP A 527 16.67 14.74 -34.02
CA ASP A 527 16.72 14.50 -35.46
C ASP A 527 15.32 14.32 -36.07
N PHE A 528 14.33 13.87 -35.31
CA PHE A 528 13.00 13.55 -35.81
C PHE A 528 11.85 14.34 -35.18
N TYR A 529 12.10 15.16 -34.18
CA TYR A 529 11.06 15.93 -33.48
C TYR A 529 11.47 17.38 -33.27
N GLN A 530 10.48 18.24 -33.18
CA GLN A 530 10.65 19.66 -32.85
C GLN A 530 9.76 20.04 -31.65
N PRO A 531 10.19 20.97 -30.79
CA PRO A 531 9.34 21.47 -29.70
C PRO A 531 8.06 22.07 -30.28
N CYS A 532 6.91 21.68 -29.78
CA CYS A 532 5.61 22.21 -30.23
C CYS A 532 4.79 22.81 -29.10
N LYS A 533 5.04 22.44 -27.86
CA LYS A 533 4.42 23.07 -26.69
C LYS A 533 5.30 22.89 -25.45
N ASP A 534 5.34 23.91 -24.65
CA ASP A 534 6.03 23.93 -23.35
C ASP A 534 5.01 24.19 -22.23
N GLU A 535 5.03 23.34 -21.23
CA GLU A 535 4.34 23.50 -19.95
C GLU A 535 5.38 23.58 -18.86
N VAL A 536 5.01 24.04 -17.65
CA VAL A 536 6.00 24.26 -16.58
C VAL A 536 6.83 23.00 -16.28
N THR A 537 6.16 21.83 -16.21
CA THR A 537 6.80 20.57 -15.85
C THR A 537 6.94 19.59 -17.02
N PHE A 538 6.56 19.98 -18.26
CA PHE A 538 6.64 19.13 -19.44
C PHE A 538 7.06 19.88 -20.69
N GLU A 539 7.92 19.25 -21.49
CA GLU A 539 8.19 19.63 -22.87
C GLU A 539 7.50 18.65 -23.81
N ILE A 540 6.70 19.16 -24.75
CA ILE A 540 6.05 18.34 -25.77
C ILE A 540 6.77 18.54 -27.08
N TYR A 541 7.26 17.45 -27.65
CA TYR A 541 7.90 17.38 -28.94
C TYR A 541 6.96 16.73 -29.93
N CYS A 542 6.74 17.40 -31.08
CA CYS A 542 5.95 16.90 -32.20
C CYS A 542 6.89 16.30 -33.24
N ARG A 543 6.47 15.20 -33.83
CA ARG A 543 7.21 14.63 -34.95
C ARG A 543 7.28 15.63 -36.11
N ALA A 544 8.48 15.91 -36.58
CA ALA A 544 8.68 16.69 -37.80
C ALA A 544 8.07 15.95 -39.00
N PRO A 545 7.46 16.67 -39.96
CA PRO A 545 7.07 16.06 -41.24
C PRO A 545 8.26 15.28 -41.81
N ASP A 546 8.01 14.06 -42.31
CA ASP A 546 9.08 13.34 -43.01
C ASP A 546 9.53 14.26 -44.16
N HIS A 547 10.77 14.76 -44.10
CA HIS A 547 11.36 15.41 -45.28
C HIS A 547 11.33 14.38 -46.40
N VAL A 548 10.40 14.55 -47.33
CA VAL A 548 10.45 13.87 -48.61
C VAL A 548 11.80 14.26 -49.20
N THR A 549 12.75 13.35 -49.21
CA THR A 549 13.97 13.53 -49.99
C THR A 549 13.56 13.58 -51.43
N GLU A 550 13.24 14.78 -51.91
CA GLU A 550 13.23 15.10 -53.33
C GLU A 550 14.66 14.97 -53.86
N ASN A 551 15.16 13.77 -54.01
CA ASN A 551 16.32 13.45 -54.81
C ASN A 551 16.38 11.93 -55.03
N SER A 552 15.38 11.41 -55.76
CA SER A 552 15.59 10.25 -56.62
C SER A 552 15.65 10.77 -58.04
N PRO A 553 16.79 10.72 -58.74
CA PRO A 553 16.81 11.01 -60.18
C PRO A 553 15.90 9.97 -60.85
N ALA A 554 15.00 10.49 -61.73
CA ALA A 554 14.16 9.65 -62.58
C ALA A 554 15.05 8.66 -63.36
N PRO A 555 14.63 7.40 -63.54
CA PRO A 555 15.34 6.49 -64.42
C PRO A 555 15.24 7.05 -65.84
N ALA A 556 16.41 7.34 -66.41
CA ALA A 556 16.52 7.68 -67.80
C ALA A 556 15.96 6.54 -68.65
N SER A 557 15.03 6.89 -69.59
CA SER A 557 14.40 6.08 -70.56
C SER A 557 15.34 5.28 -71.49
#